data_87c13ff24b3b6bc47c40c4657c4f3461
#
_entry.id   87c13ff24b3b6bc47c40c4657c4f3461
#
_cell.length_a   1.000
_cell.length_b   1.000
_cell.length_c   1.000
_cell.angle_alpha   90.00
_cell.angle_beta   90.00
_cell.angle_gamma   90.00
#
_symmetry.space_group_name_H-M   'P 1'
#
loop_
_entity.id
_entity.type
_entity.pdbx_description
1 polymer ?
#
loop_
_entity_poly.entity_id
_entity_poly.type
_entity_poly.pdbx_seq_one_letter_code
_entity_poly.pdbx_strand_id
1 'polypeptide(L)'
;AANPKNLNSWFPMLSQYGPALLIQCQNQIDFGRDLVKDWLGNFMFKGEDGKKAEFISEYLSNHDNFKTHGKHINKEKAKEIGLKIIDLENDQTLQEKILSAFHATMITFQTNSVKLVCNHNGHAYIKRIPMPTMPPIIHPPQQP
;
A
#
# COMPACT_ATOMS: atom_id res chain seq x y z
N ALA A 1 3.17 14.49 -20.91
CA ALA A 1 1.98 14.65 -21.74
C ALA A 1 1.99 13.57 -22.83
N ALA A 2 0.93 12.79 -22.93
CA ALA A 2 0.79 11.76 -23.95
C ALA A 2 0.75 12.43 -25.33
N ASN A 3 1.58 11.95 -26.27
CA ASN A 3 1.60 12.47 -27.63
C ASN A 3 0.33 11.99 -28.37
N PRO A 4 -0.57 12.89 -28.81
CA PRO A 4 -1.82 12.49 -29.47
C PRO A 4 -1.62 11.72 -30.78
N LYS A 5 -0.42 11.81 -31.39
CA LYS A 5 -0.06 11.02 -32.59
C LYS A 5 0.04 9.52 -32.36
N ASN A 6 0.20 9.10 -31.10
CA ASN A 6 0.28 7.67 -30.75
C ASN A 6 -1.08 7.04 -30.44
N LEU A 7 -2.18 7.82 -30.47
CA LEU A 7 -3.50 7.34 -30.10
C LEU A 7 -3.94 6.14 -30.94
N ASN A 8 -3.66 6.17 -32.26
CA ASN A 8 -4.01 5.08 -33.17
C ASN A 8 -3.31 3.75 -32.85
N SER A 9 -2.06 3.83 -32.34
CA SER A 9 -1.31 2.64 -31.92
C SER A 9 -1.83 2.05 -30.60
N TRP A 10 -2.46 2.87 -29.74
CA TRP A 10 -3.03 2.44 -28.48
C TRP A 10 -4.49 1.99 -28.60
N PHE A 11 -5.18 2.37 -29.67
CA PHE A 11 -6.61 2.12 -29.84
C PHE A 11 -7.01 0.63 -29.71
N PRO A 12 -6.29 -0.35 -30.30
CA PRO A 12 -6.60 -1.76 -30.16
C PRO A 12 -6.50 -2.27 -28.71
N MET A 13 -5.59 -1.67 -27.94
CA MET A 13 -5.41 -1.98 -26.52
C MET A 13 -6.49 -1.30 -25.66
N LEU A 14 -6.79 -0.04 -25.93
CA LEU A 14 -7.82 0.72 -25.24
C LEU A 14 -9.23 0.18 -25.48
N SER A 15 -9.50 -0.37 -26.67
CA SER A 15 -10.79 -0.98 -26.99
C SER A 15 -11.12 -2.25 -26.20
N GLN A 16 -10.11 -2.87 -25.59
CA GLN A 16 -10.30 -4.02 -24.69
C GLN A 16 -10.81 -3.60 -23.31
N TYR A 17 -10.67 -2.31 -22.96
CA TYR A 17 -11.11 -1.76 -21.68
C TYR A 17 -12.38 -0.95 -21.90
N GLY A 18 -13.45 -1.31 -21.19
CA GLY A 18 -14.68 -0.50 -21.23
C GLY A 18 -14.42 0.91 -20.67
N PRO A 19 -15.16 1.94 -21.16
CA PRO A 19 -15.02 3.32 -20.70
C PRO A 19 -15.23 3.47 -19.20
N ALA A 20 -16.02 2.60 -18.58
CA ALA A 20 -16.25 2.54 -17.15
C ALA A 20 -14.98 2.28 -16.34
N LEU A 21 -14.01 1.52 -16.88
CA LEU A 21 -12.75 1.24 -16.16
C LEU A 21 -11.92 2.50 -15.94
N LEU A 22 -11.78 3.36 -16.93
CA LEU A 22 -11.03 4.61 -16.81
C LEU A 22 -11.67 5.55 -15.78
N ILE A 23 -13.01 5.64 -15.79
CA ILE A 23 -13.76 6.41 -14.80
C ILE A 23 -13.55 5.84 -13.41
N GLN A 24 -13.62 4.51 -13.25
CA GLN A 24 -13.38 3.84 -11.98
C GLN A 24 -11.96 4.09 -11.45
N CYS A 25 -10.94 4.02 -12.31
CA CYS A 25 -9.56 4.33 -11.94
C CYS A 25 -9.44 5.77 -11.46
N GLN A 26 -10.03 6.74 -12.16
CA GLN A 26 -10.01 8.13 -11.74
C GLN A 26 -10.70 8.32 -10.40
N ASN A 27 -11.90 7.75 -10.23
CA ASN A 27 -12.64 7.82 -8.97
C ASN A 27 -11.85 7.24 -7.80
N GLN A 28 -11.08 6.14 -8.01
CA GLN A 28 -10.24 5.55 -6.96
C GLN A 28 -9.06 6.44 -6.60
N ILE A 29 -8.45 7.11 -7.58
CA ILE A 29 -7.38 8.08 -7.33
C ILE A 29 -7.89 9.26 -6.50
N ASP A 30 -9.03 9.82 -6.90
CA ASP A 30 -9.65 10.94 -6.20
C ASP A 30 -10.08 10.55 -4.79
N PHE A 31 -10.72 9.40 -4.64
CA PHE A 31 -11.10 8.84 -3.32
C PHE A 31 -9.89 8.63 -2.41
N GLY A 32 -8.79 8.07 -2.94
CA GLY A 32 -7.57 7.84 -2.18
C GLY A 32 -6.95 9.16 -1.69
N ARG A 33 -6.91 10.17 -2.57
CA ARG A 33 -6.42 11.52 -2.22
C ARG A 33 -7.27 12.15 -1.11
N ASP A 34 -8.59 12.13 -1.26
CA ASP A 34 -9.51 12.75 -0.32
C ASP A 34 -9.45 12.04 1.05
N LEU A 35 -9.36 10.71 1.06
CA LEU A 35 -9.19 9.92 2.27
C LEU A 35 -7.91 10.28 3.03
N VAL A 36 -6.78 10.42 2.32
CA VAL A 36 -5.50 10.84 2.92
C VAL A 36 -5.58 12.26 3.45
N LYS A 37 -6.21 13.18 2.71
CA LYS A 37 -6.45 14.56 3.15
C LYS A 37 -7.25 14.59 4.45
N ASP A 38 -8.35 13.83 4.52
CA ASP A 38 -9.20 13.77 5.70
C ASP A 38 -8.46 13.19 6.91
N TRP A 39 -7.69 12.11 6.72
CA TRP A 39 -6.90 11.54 7.81
C TRP A 39 -5.83 12.49 8.31
N LEU A 40 -5.09 13.12 7.42
CA LEU A 40 -4.08 14.10 7.81
C LEU A 40 -4.70 15.27 8.58
N GLY A 41 -5.82 15.80 8.08
CA GLY A 41 -6.52 16.91 8.74
C GLY A 41 -7.11 16.56 10.10
N ASN A 42 -7.71 15.37 10.21
CA ASN A 42 -8.39 14.96 11.45
C ASN A 42 -7.43 14.45 12.54
N PHE A 43 -6.24 13.93 12.18
CA PHE A 43 -5.30 13.34 13.13
C PHE A 43 -3.99 14.11 13.21
N MET A 44 -3.17 14.07 12.17
CA MET A 44 -1.80 14.62 12.22
C MET A 44 -1.78 16.16 12.33
N PHE A 45 -2.68 16.83 11.62
CA PHE A 45 -2.78 18.29 11.56
C PHE A 45 -4.06 18.84 12.19
N LYS A 46 -4.62 18.09 13.14
CA LYS A 46 -5.84 18.50 13.84
C LYS A 46 -5.68 19.90 14.47
N GLY A 47 -6.58 20.83 14.09
CA GLY A 47 -6.54 22.21 14.54
C GLY A 47 -5.59 23.13 13.78
N GLU A 48 -4.89 22.62 12.75
CA GLU A 48 -4.09 23.42 11.82
C GLU A 48 -4.90 23.78 10.55
N ASP A 49 -4.37 24.72 9.72
CA ASP A 49 -4.96 25.03 8.43
C ASP A 49 -4.95 23.78 7.51
N GLY A 50 -6.11 23.44 6.96
CA GLY A 50 -6.30 22.27 6.10
C GLY A 50 -5.46 22.28 4.82
N LYS A 51 -4.86 23.41 4.43
CA LYS A 51 -4.00 23.55 3.25
C LYS A 51 -2.80 22.61 3.27
N LYS A 52 -2.25 22.33 4.47
CA LYS A 52 -1.11 21.45 4.61
C LYS A 52 -1.48 20.00 4.34
N ALA A 53 -2.63 19.55 4.87
CA ALA A 53 -3.16 18.23 4.59
C ALA A 53 -3.49 18.04 3.10
N GLU A 54 -4.07 19.07 2.47
CA GLU A 54 -4.36 19.09 1.04
C GLU A 54 -3.10 19.00 0.19
N PHE A 55 -2.11 19.86 0.41
CA PHE A 55 -0.83 19.81 -0.29
C PHE A 55 -0.16 18.45 -0.20
N ILE A 56 -0.10 17.86 1.00
CA ILE A 56 0.54 16.56 1.19
C ILE A 56 -0.24 15.45 0.49
N SER A 57 -1.58 15.45 0.57
CA SER A 57 -2.40 14.46 -0.12
C SER A 57 -2.25 14.52 -1.63
N GLU A 58 -2.21 15.73 -2.21
CA GLU A 58 -1.94 15.94 -3.63
C GLU A 58 -0.53 15.48 -4.02
N TYR A 59 0.49 15.83 -3.22
CA TYR A 59 1.86 15.42 -3.47
C TYR A 59 1.99 13.88 -3.50
N LEU A 60 1.38 13.18 -2.53
CA LEU A 60 1.43 11.73 -2.41
C LEU A 60 0.62 11.00 -3.51
N SER A 61 -0.46 11.61 -3.99
CA SER A 61 -1.32 11.05 -5.04
C SER A 61 -0.79 11.32 -6.45
N ASN A 62 0.17 12.23 -6.61
CA ASN A 62 0.67 12.60 -7.92
C ASN A 62 1.68 11.55 -8.42
N HIS A 63 1.26 10.80 -9.46
CA HIS A 63 2.10 9.77 -10.10
C HIS A 63 3.43 10.32 -10.62
N ASP A 64 3.48 11.57 -11.09
CA ASP A 64 4.70 12.15 -11.66
C ASP A 64 5.81 12.33 -10.62
N ASN A 65 5.45 12.45 -9.34
CA ASN A 65 6.41 12.54 -8.23
C ASN A 65 7.10 11.19 -7.96
N PHE A 66 6.41 10.09 -8.24
CA PHE A 66 6.86 8.75 -7.86
C PHE A 66 7.19 7.86 -9.06
N LYS A 67 6.42 7.94 -10.16
CA LYS A 67 6.54 7.16 -11.40
C LYS A 67 6.40 5.63 -11.22
N THR A 68 6.52 5.13 -10.03
CA THR A 68 6.40 3.71 -9.67
C THR A 68 5.92 3.56 -8.23
N HIS A 69 5.14 2.52 -7.95
CA HIS A 69 4.70 2.19 -6.59
C HIS A 69 5.86 1.73 -5.67
N GLY A 70 7.01 1.39 -6.24
CA GLY A 70 8.19 0.95 -5.49
C GLY A 70 9.10 2.08 -5.02
N LYS A 71 8.80 3.34 -5.34
CA LYS A 71 9.64 4.46 -4.88
C LYS A 71 9.41 4.74 -3.41
N HIS A 72 10.45 4.52 -2.61
CA HIS A 72 10.41 4.79 -1.18
C HIS A 72 10.40 6.28 -0.86
N ILE A 73 9.60 6.64 0.15
CA ILE A 73 9.65 7.94 0.81
C ILE A 73 10.47 7.72 2.08
N ASN A 74 11.72 8.18 2.09
CA ASN A 74 12.56 8.12 3.27
C ASN A 74 12.14 9.20 4.30
N LYS A 75 12.71 9.10 5.51
CA LYS A 75 12.40 9.99 6.63
C LYS A 75 12.65 11.47 6.29
N GLU A 76 13.73 11.75 5.60
CA GLU A 76 14.15 13.11 5.21
C GLU A 76 13.10 13.69 4.25
N LYS A 77 12.70 12.92 3.23
CA LYS A 77 11.69 13.35 2.27
C LYS A 77 10.31 13.53 2.92
N ALA A 78 9.95 12.65 3.85
CA ALA A 78 8.72 12.78 4.61
C ALA A 78 8.68 14.08 5.45
N LYS A 79 9.80 14.43 6.09
CA LYS A 79 9.95 15.71 6.81
C LYS A 79 9.91 16.92 5.87
N GLU A 80 10.59 16.83 4.70
CA GLU A 80 10.63 17.89 3.69
C GLU A 80 9.23 18.25 3.17
N ILE A 81 8.38 17.26 2.90
CA ILE A 81 6.99 17.50 2.47
C ILE A 81 6.07 17.94 3.60
N GLY A 82 6.57 17.98 4.84
CA GLY A 82 5.88 18.56 5.99
C GLY A 82 5.13 17.55 6.87
N LEU A 83 5.35 16.24 6.71
CA LEU A 83 4.83 15.25 7.64
C LEU A 83 5.49 15.36 9.01
N LYS A 84 4.72 15.15 10.08
CA LYS A 84 5.22 15.10 11.46
C LYS A 84 5.81 13.71 11.70
N ILE A 85 7.14 13.62 11.67
CA ILE A 85 7.88 12.38 11.88
C ILE A 85 8.49 12.37 13.27
N ILE A 86 8.21 11.32 14.03
CA ILE A 86 8.81 11.04 15.34
C ILE A 86 9.83 9.93 15.15
N ASP A 87 11.05 10.16 15.62
CA ASP A 87 12.12 9.17 15.58
C ASP A 87 11.91 8.17 16.73
N LEU A 88 11.65 6.90 16.39
CA LEU A 88 11.38 5.84 17.37
C LEU A 88 12.57 5.57 18.29
N GLU A 89 13.77 5.84 17.83
CA GLU A 89 15.01 5.69 18.58
C GLU A 89 15.07 6.57 19.84
N ASN A 90 14.22 7.59 19.91
CA ASN A 90 14.12 8.48 21.08
C ASN A 90 13.29 7.87 22.22
N ASP A 91 12.52 6.81 21.96
CA ASP A 91 11.72 6.07 22.94
C ASP A 91 11.92 4.57 22.74
N GLN A 92 12.89 4.00 23.46
CA GLN A 92 13.26 2.60 23.35
C GLN A 92 12.09 1.66 23.67
N THR A 93 11.25 2.00 24.66
CA THR A 93 10.11 1.18 25.03
C THR A 93 9.06 1.12 23.92
N LEU A 94 8.77 2.26 23.29
CA LEU A 94 7.87 2.34 22.16
C LEU A 94 8.46 1.62 20.93
N GLN A 95 9.75 1.82 20.67
CA GLN A 95 10.47 1.16 19.58
C GLN A 95 10.39 -0.36 19.70
N GLU A 96 10.67 -0.93 20.86
CA GLU A 96 10.60 -2.39 21.10
C GLU A 96 9.21 -2.94 20.85
N LYS A 97 8.16 -2.25 21.30
CA LYS A 97 6.76 -2.66 21.08
C LYS A 97 6.38 -2.65 19.59
N ILE A 98 6.76 -1.58 18.88
CA ILE A 98 6.48 -1.43 17.45
C ILE A 98 7.24 -2.49 16.64
N LEU A 99 8.53 -2.69 16.93
CA LEU A 99 9.34 -3.70 16.25
C LEU A 99 8.84 -5.13 16.53
N SER A 100 8.41 -5.41 17.75
CA SER A 100 7.80 -6.70 18.11
C SER A 100 6.53 -6.97 17.32
N ALA A 101 5.64 -5.97 17.21
CA ALA A 101 4.42 -6.07 16.41
C ALA A 101 4.73 -6.24 14.91
N PHE A 102 5.73 -5.50 14.40
CA PHE A 102 6.19 -5.61 13.02
C PHE A 102 6.74 -7.02 12.73
N HIS A 103 7.65 -7.53 13.56
CA HIS A 103 8.25 -8.85 13.39
C HIS A 103 7.20 -9.96 13.46
N ALA A 104 6.27 -9.90 14.42
CA ALA A 104 5.15 -10.84 14.51
C ALA A 104 4.30 -10.85 13.24
N THR A 105 4.03 -9.67 12.68
CA THR A 105 3.32 -9.51 11.40
C THR A 105 4.10 -10.13 10.24
N MET A 106 5.40 -9.82 10.14
CA MET A 106 6.27 -10.39 9.11
C MET A 106 6.32 -11.91 9.16
N ILE A 107 6.49 -12.48 10.37
CA ILE A 107 6.49 -13.96 10.56
C ILE A 107 5.14 -14.55 10.13
N THR A 108 4.02 -13.89 10.46
CA THR A 108 2.68 -14.32 10.05
C THR A 108 2.56 -14.40 8.53
N PHE A 109 3.11 -13.41 7.80
CA PHE A 109 3.06 -13.36 6.34
C PHE A 109 4.12 -14.23 5.63
N GLN A 110 5.11 -14.76 6.34
CA GLN A 110 6.03 -15.76 5.78
C GLN A 110 5.37 -17.13 5.53
N THR A 111 4.17 -17.32 6.09
CA THR A 111 3.36 -18.51 5.85
C THR A 111 2.38 -18.26 4.69
N ASN A 112 1.38 -19.14 4.54
CA ASN A 112 0.30 -18.97 3.56
C ASN A 112 -0.75 -17.90 3.94
N SER A 113 -0.44 -17.01 4.86
CA SER A 113 -1.32 -15.94 5.31
C SER A 113 -1.30 -14.77 4.31
N VAL A 114 -2.49 -14.28 3.92
CA VAL A 114 -2.64 -13.19 2.92
C VAL A 114 -3.33 -11.96 3.48
N LYS A 115 -3.90 -12.07 4.68
CA LYS A 115 -4.54 -10.94 5.36
C LYS A 115 -4.47 -11.13 6.86
N LEU A 116 -4.08 -10.08 7.55
CA LEU A 116 -4.13 -9.97 9.00
C LEU A 116 -4.94 -8.73 9.38
N VAL A 117 -5.91 -8.90 10.27
CA VAL A 117 -6.61 -7.79 10.92
C VAL A 117 -6.54 -8.04 12.41
N CYS A 118 -5.99 -7.11 13.18
CA CYS A 118 -5.92 -7.21 14.63
C CYS A 118 -6.43 -5.94 15.30
N ASN A 119 -6.85 -6.06 16.56
CA ASN A 119 -7.29 -4.93 17.37
C ASN A 119 -6.45 -4.81 18.65
N HIS A 120 -6.67 -3.72 19.38
CA HIS A 120 -5.95 -3.43 20.64
C HIS A 120 -6.27 -4.41 21.79
N ASN A 121 -7.33 -5.22 21.67
CA ASN A 121 -7.70 -6.24 22.66
C ASN A 121 -7.04 -7.62 22.42
N GLY A 122 -6.13 -7.69 21.45
CA GLY A 122 -5.40 -8.93 21.11
C GLY A 122 -6.20 -9.90 20.23
N HIS A 123 -7.38 -9.53 19.72
CA HIS A 123 -8.08 -10.36 18.75
C HIS A 123 -7.48 -10.18 17.36
N ALA A 124 -7.25 -11.30 16.69
CA ALA A 124 -6.71 -11.32 15.33
C ALA A 124 -7.55 -12.19 14.40
N TYR A 125 -7.80 -11.69 13.19
CA TYR A 125 -8.34 -12.46 12.08
C TYR A 125 -7.24 -12.66 11.04
N ILE A 126 -6.96 -13.92 10.68
CA ILE A 126 -5.94 -14.27 9.69
C ILE A 126 -6.62 -15.03 8.55
N LYS A 127 -6.56 -14.49 7.33
CA LYS A 127 -6.97 -15.19 6.12
C LYS A 127 -5.76 -15.93 5.54
N ARG A 128 -5.92 -17.23 5.30
CA ARG A 128 -4.88 -18.08 4.70
C ARG A 128 -5.34 -18.63 3.35
N ILE A 129 -4.39 -18.81 2.42
CA ILE A 129 -4.62 -19.55 1.18
C ILE A 129 -4.25 -21.00 1.41
N PRO A 130 -5.08 -22.00 1.04
CA PRO A 130 -4.71 -23.40 1.09
C PRO A 130 -3.43 -23.62 0.26
N MET A 131 -2.46 -24.30 0.82
CA MET A 131 -1.30 -24.74 0.05
C MET A 131 -1.75 -25.83 -0.92
N PRO A 132 -1.32 -25.79 -2.19
CA PRO A 132 -1.57 -26.89 -3.10
C PRO A 132 -0.95 -28.16 -2.51
N THR A 133 -1.76 -29.19 -2.31
CA THR A 133 -1.26 -30.51 -1.92
C THR A 133 -0.40 -31.02 -3.06
N MET A 134 0.89 -31.26 -2.81
CA MET A 134 1.73 -31.95 -3.79
C MET A 134 1.11 -33.32 -4.08
N PRO A 135 0.93 -33.70 -5.35
CA PRO A 135 0.52 -35.05 -5.67
C PRO A 135 1.53 -36.06 -5.06
N PRO A 136 1.08 -37.20 -4.58
CA PRO A 136 1.99 -38.20 -4.03
C PRO A 136 3.05 -38.55 -5.07
N ILE A 137 4.31 -38.59 -4.66
CA ILE A 137 5.42 -39.06 -5.50
C ILE A 137 5.18 -40.55 -5.78
N ILE A 138 4.74 -40.86 -7.00
CA ILE A 138 4.62 -42.26 -7.45
C ILE A 138 6.03 -42.76 -7.74
N HIS A 139 6.59 -43.55 -6.82
CA HIS A 139 7.85 -44.23 -7.10
C HIS A 139 7.58 -45.29 -8.17
N PRO A 140 8.38 -45.34 -9.25
CA PRO A 140 8.26 -46.41 -10.22
C PRO A 140 8.49 -47.76 -9.53
N PRO A 141 7.80 -48.85 -9.93
CA PRO A 141 8.01 -50.17 -9.37
C PRO A 141 9.46 -50.57 -9.55
N GLN A 142 10.10 -51.03 -8.44
CA GLN A 142 11.42 -51.63 -8.51
C GLN A 142 11.30 -52.90 -9.35
N GLN A 143 12.02 -52.91 -10.48
CA GLN A 143 12.13 -54.13 -11.29
C GLN A 143 12.92 -55.18 -10.49
N PRO A 144 12.53 -56.45 -10.58
CA PRO A 144 13.19 -57.58 -9.90
C PRO A 144 14.60 -57.85 -10.41
#